data_305b9e80e505e1c0aa2c74e670662987
#
_entry.id   305b9e80e505e1c0aa2c74e670662987
#
_cell.length_a   1.000
_cell.length_b   1.000
_cell.length_c   1.000
_cell.angle_alpha   90.00
_cell.angle_beta   90.00
_cell.angle_gamma   90.00
#
_symmetry.space_group_name_H-M   'P 1'
#
loop_
_entity.id
_entity.type
_entity.pdbx_description
1 polymer ?
#
loop_
_entity_poly.entity_id
_entity_poly.type
_entity_poly.pdbx_seq_one_letter_code
_entity_poly.pdbx_strand_id
1 'polypeptide(L)'
;MPKGTKLDFPLQSYFRLNAKGAGQFEHTLIIVEDDADLHFIEGCSAPKYNVANLHAGAVELFVGKRAHLRYSTIENWSKNMYNLNTKRARVDEDGDIEWISGSFGSHVGYLYPMSILAGRKSTSSFTGITFAGAGQNLDTGCKVVLNAPETSATVETKGISKSGGIQTFRSSIVATPKAEGSKATVSCQSLMLDDQSRSDTIPAMDIRAKNVDIGHEATIGRIGDDKVFYLMSRGVSEEE
;
A
#
# COMPACT_ATOMS: atom_id res chain seq x y z
N MET A 1 16.99 11.09 9.33
CA MET A 1 17.41 10.24 10.48
C MET A 1 18.90 10.02 10.36
N PRO A 2 19.73 10.58 11.28
CA PRO A 2 21.18 10.45 11.21
C PRO A 2 21.65 9.00 11.37
N LYS A 3 22.86 8.72 10.87
CA LYS A 3 23.50 7.42 10.91
C LYS A 3 23.49 6.79 12.32
N GLY A 4 23.12 5.51 12.40
CA GLY A 4 23.09 4.72 13.63
C GLY A 4 22.04 5.14 14.66
N THR A 5 21.19 6.12 14.35
CA THR A 5 20.14 6.57 15.27
C THR A 5 18.94 5.63 15.23
N LYS A 6 18.45 5.26 16.42
CA LYS A 6 17.24 4.45 16.59
C LYS A 6 16.29 5.17 17.53
N LEU A 7 15.02 5.22 17.19
CA LEU A 7 13.98 5.82 18.03
C LEU A 7 13.10 4.71 18.61
N ASP A 8 12.80 4.82 19.91
CA ASP A 8 11.92 3.88 20.61
C ASP A 8 10.43 4.18 20.38
N PHE A 9 10.13 5.27 19.66
CA PHE A 9 8.75 5.70 19.35
C PHE A 9 8.67 6.20 17.90
N PRO A 10 7.49 6.06 17.26
CA PRO A 10 7.32 6.52 15.89
C PRO A 10 7.27 8.06 15.80
N LEU A 11 7.83 8.61 14.72
CA LEU A 11 7.56 9.97 14.33
C LEU A 11 6.22 10.02 13.59
N GLN A 12 5.43 11.06 13.83
CA GLN A 12 4.12 11.22 13.21
C GLN A 12 4.01 12.53 12.44
N SER A 13 3.38 12.45 11.27
CA SER A 13 2.89 13.59 10.52
C SER A 13 1.39 13.44 10.29
N TYR A 14 0.63 14.51 10.46
CA TYR A 14 -0.80 14.49 10.26
C TYR A 14 -1.23 15.60 9.31
N PHE A 15 -1.73 15.21 8.15
CA PHE A 15 -2.19 16.09 7.10
C PHE A 15 -3.72 16.22 7.14
N ARG A 16 -4.21 17.43 7.28
CA ARG A 16 -5.64 17.69 7.33
C ARG A 16 -6.03 18.83 6.41
N LEU A 17 -6.84 18.53 5.41
CA LEU A 17 -7.40 19.54 4.52
C LEU A 17 -8.65 20.17 5.16
N ASN A 18 -8.55 21.41 5.66
CA ASN A 18 -9.62 22.15 6.33
C ASN A 18 -10.29 23.23 5.46
N ALA A 19 -10.15 23.17 4.14
CA ALA A 19 -10.70 24.16 3.22
C ALA A 19 -11.68 23.48 2.25
N LYS A 20 -12.84 24.13 2.06
CA LYS A 20 -13.90 23.66 1.14
C LYS A 20 -13.51 23.99 -0.30
N GLY A 21 -13.60 23.00 -1.21
CA GLY A 21 -13.29 23.19 -2.63
C GLY A 21 -11.81 23.50 -2.90
N ALA A 22 -10.92 23.00 -2.06
CA ALA A 22 -9.49 23.26 -2.13
C ALA A 22 -8.67 22.04 -2.54
N GLY A 23 -7.45 22.30 -2.98
CA GLY A 23 -6.39 21.31 -3.17
C GLY A 23 -5.31 21.44 -2.10
N GLN A 24 -4.78 20.31 -1.66
CA GLN A 24 -3.58 20.21 -0.83
C GLN A 24 -2.50 19.50 -1.66
N PHE A 25 -1.35 20.14 -1.76
CA PHE A 25 -0.20 19.62 -2.48
C PHE A 25 0.99 19.61 -1.53
N GLU A 26 1.67 18.48 -1.44
CA GLU A 26 2.77 18.33 -0.50
C GLU A 26 3.89 17.47 -1.08
N HIS A 27 5.10 17.72 -0.61
CA HIS A 27 6.26 16.91 -0.92
C HIS A 27 7.00 16.58 0.38
N THR A 28 7.04 15.31 0.71
CA THR A 28 7.73 14.79 1.90
C THR A 28 9.00 14.09 1.48
N LEU A 29 10.13 14.48 2.08
CA LEU A 29 11.42 13.83 1.91
C LEU A 29 11.87 13.22 3.24
N ILE A 30 12.13 11.91 3.25
CA ILE A 30 12.68 11.21 4.41
C ILE A 30 13.98 10.50 4.02
N ILE A 31 15.04 10.84 4.73
CA ILE A 31 16.34 10.20 4.58
C ILE A 31 16.66 9.48 5.87
N VAL A 32 16.79 8.15 5.79
CA VAL A 32 17.24 7.28 6.88
C VAL A 32 18.65 6.84 6.53
N GLU A 33 19.64 7.43 7.18
CA GLU A 33 21.06 7.14 6.92
C GLU A 33 21.45 5.74 7.39
N ASP A 34 22.67 5.31 7.05
CA ASP A 34 23.18 3.96 7.35
C ASP A 34 22.98 3.57 8.82
N ASP A 35 22.64 2.31 9.06
CA ASP A 35 22.50 1.72 10.40
C ASP A 35 21.40 2.37 11.27
N ALA A 36 20.56 3.26 10.70
CA ALA A 36 19.49 3.94 11.41
C ALA A 36 18.17 3.16 11.32
N ASP A 37 17.29 3.38 12.31
CA ASP A 37 15.97 2.73 12.39
C ASP A 37 14.89 3.79 12.64
N LEU A 38 13.86 3.82 11.79
CA LEU A 38 12.78 4.79 11.88
C LEU A 38 11.43 4.13 11.59
N HIS A 39 10.48 4.31 12.51
CA HIS A 39 9.07 4.15 12.23
C HIS A 39 8.43 5.53 12.01
N PHE A 40 7.89 5.77 10.82
CA PHE A 40 7.18 6.99 10.48
C PHE A 40 5.70 6.70 10.21
N ILE A 41 4.81 7.47 10.82
CA ILE A 41 3.36 7.34 10.66
C ILE A 41 2.82 8.59 9.98
N GLU A 42 2.15 8.41 8.85
CA GLU A 42 1.42 9.45 8.14
C GLU A 42 -0.08 9.24 8.31
N GLY A 43 -0.75 10.23 8.86
CA GLY A 43 -2.20 10.27 8.96
C GLY A 43 -2.78 11.34 8.05
N CYS A 44 -3.79 10.99 7.25
CA CYS A 44 -4.43 11.93 6.32
C CYS A 44 -5.93 11.95 6.52
N SER A 45 -6.53 13.15 6.64
CA SER A 45 -7.99 13.29 6.74
C SER A 45 -8.52 14.62 6.18
N ALA A 46 -9.82 14.64 5.92
CA ALA A 46 -10.56 15.86 5.63
C ALA A 46 -11.97 15.79 6.25
N PRO A 47 -12.55 16.92 6.68
CA PRO A 47 -13.95 17.01 7.04
C PRO A 47 -14.87 16.68 5.85
N LYS A 48 -16.12 16.34 6.14
CA LYS A 48 -17.13 16.14 5.09
C LYS A 48 -17.54 17.50 4.50
N TYR A 49 -17.20 17.73 3.24
CA TYR A 49 -17.67 18.87 2.48
C TYR A 49 -18.61 18.39 1.35
N ASN A 50 -19.58 19.21 0.96
CA ASN A 50 -20.50 18.91 -0.15
C ASN A 50 -19.90 19.32 -1.52
N VAL A 51 -18.59 19.34 -1.63
CA VAL A 51 -17.86 19.69 -2.86
C VAL A 51 -16.62 18.80 -2.95
N ALA A 52 -16.13 18.62 -4.17
CA ALA A 52 -14.90 17.91 -4.42
C ALA A 52 -13.70 18.67 -3.84
N ASN A 53 -12.78 17.92 -3.26
CA ASN A 53 -11.47 18.39 -2.82
C ASN A 53 -10.39 17.48 -3.44
N LEU A 54 -9.18 18.01 -3.55
CA LEU A 54 -8.04 17.29 -4.09
C LEU A 54 -6.92 17.20 -3.05
N HIS A 55 -6.37 16.01 -2.89
CA HIS A 55 -5.08 15.82 -2.26
C HIS A 55 -4.11 15.19 -3.27
N ALA A 56 -2.94 15.76 -3.42
CA ALA A 56 -1.88 15.23 -4.26
C ALA A 56 -0.55 15.32 -3.52
N GLY A 57 -0.09 14.18 -3.01
CA GLY A 57 1.15 14.06 -2.26
C GLY A 57 2.26 13.40 -3.08
N ALA A 58 3.49 13.87 -2.88
CA ALA A 58 4.69 13.22 -3.34
C ALA A 58 5.57 12.88 -2.13
N VAL A 59 5.98 11.62 -2.02
CA VAL A 59 6.85 11.13 -0.94
C VAL A 59 8.07 10.46 -1.52
N GLU A 60 9.25 10.91 -1.12
CA GLU A 60 10.54 10.33 -1.48
C GLU A 60 11.27 9.83 -0.23
N LEU A 61 11.63 8.56 -0.22
CA LEU A 61 12.26 7.87 0.88
C LEU A 61 13.61 7.32 0.45
N PHE A 62 14.64 7.61 1.22
CA PHE A 62 15.98 7.05 1.03
C PHE A 62 16.35 6.25 2.27
N VAL A 63 16.57 4.94 2.08
CA VAL A 63 16.96 4.01 3.14
C VAL A 63 18.39 3.59 2.89
N GLY A 64 19.28 4.00 3.76
CA GLY A 64 20.71 3.74 3.71
C GLY A 64 21.06 2.28 3.99
N LYS A 65 22.37 1.98 4.01
CA LYS A 65 22.86 0.62 4.23
C LYS A 65 22.51 0.12 5.61
N ARG A 66 21.97 -1.10 5.72
CA ARG A 66 21.57 -1.74 6.99
C ARG A 66 20.59 -0.87 7.80
N ALA A 67 19.95 0.09 7.16
CA ALA A 67 18.94 0.91 7.78
C ALA A 67 17.56 0.26 7.63
N HIS A 68 16.67 0.57 8.55
CA HIS A 68 15.29 0.13 8.52
C HIS A 68 14.34 1.33 8.53
N LEU A 69 13.35 1.30 7.63
CA LEU A 69 12.26 2.28 7.61
C LEU A 69 10.92 1.56 7.56
N ARG A 70 10.11 1.70 8.62
CA ARG A 70 8.68 1.38 8.56
C ARG A 70 7.91 2.66 8.26
N TYR A 71 7.20 2.67 7.14
CA TYR A 71 6.35 3.79 6.72
C TYR A 71 4.88 3.37 6.74
N SER A 72 4.16 3.86 7.74
CA SER A 72 2.74 3.55 7.94
C SER A 72 1.88 4.71 7.47
N THR A 73 0.93 4.47 6.58
CA THR A 73 -0.02 5.46 6.08
C THR A 73 -1.44 5.06 6.44
N ILE A 74 -2.19 5.97 7.08
CA ILE A 74 -3.63 5.81 7.32
C ILE A 74 -4.37 6.93 6.60
N GLU A 75 -5.07 6.59 5.54
CA GLU A 75 -5.84 7.52 4.72
C GLU A 75 -7.33 7.36 5.00
N ASN A 76 -7.89 8.33 5.74
CA ASN A 76 -9.31 8.39 6.06
C ASN A 76 -9.91 9.72 5.60
N TRP A 77 -9.91 9.89 4.29
CA TRP A 77 -10.45 11.07 3.62
C TRP A 77 -11.98 11.06 3.57
N SER A 78 -12.61 12.22 3.44
CA SER A 78 -14.05 12.29 3.16
C SER A 78 -14.37 11.70 1.78
N LYS A 79 -15.62 11.24 1.59
CA LYS A 79 -16.08 10.61 0.33
C LYS A 79 -16.15 11.55 -0.87
N ASN A 80 -15.84 12.83 -0.73
CA ASN A 80 -15.75 13.81 -1.83
C ASN A 80 -14.31 14.16 -2.19
N MET A 81 -13.34 13.42 -1.65
CA MET A 81 -11.91 13.65 -1.88
C MET A 81 -11.42 12.86 -3.11
N TYR A 82 -10.65 13.52 -3.94
CA TYR A 82 -9.76 12.90 -4.91
C TYR A 82 -8.37 12.83 -4.28
N ASN A 83 -7.86 11.63 -4.10
CA ASN A 83 -6.59 11.38 -3.42
C ASN A 83 -5.59 10.73 -4.39
N LEU A 84 -4.60 11.49 -4.82
CA LEU A 84 -3.64 11.11 -5.86
C LEU A 84 -2.23 11.19 -5.29
N ASN A 85 -1.70 10.05 -4.86
CA ASN A 85 -0.40 9.98 -4.20
C ASN A 85 0.67 9.29 -5.03
N THR A 86 1.87 9.85 -5.00
CA THR A 86 3.08 9.25 -5.52
C THR A 86 4.07 9.03 -4.39
N LYS A 87 4.41 7.77 -4.10
CA LYS A 87 5.38 7.42 -3.06
C LYS A 87 6.51 6.58 -3.67
N ARG A 88 7.75 6.93 -3.38
CA ARG A 88 8.95 6.27 -3.92
C ARG A 88 9.96 6.04 -2.82
N ALA A 89 10.52 4.84 -2.77
CA ALA A 89 11.62 4.50 -1.89
C ALA A 89 12.80 3.95 -2.70
N ARG A 90 14.00 4.34 -2.31
CA ARG A 90 15.25 3.72 -2.74
C ARG A 90 15.90 3.08 -1.52
N VAL A 91 16.26 1.80 -1.65
CA VAL A 91 16.83 1.01 -0.55
C VAL A 91 18.22 0.54 -0.96
N ASP A 92 19.20 0.89 -0.14
CA ASP A 92 20.61 0.53 -0.35
C ASP A 92 20.93 -0.85 0.28
N GLU A 93 22.20 -1.25 0.27
CA GLU A 93 22.69 -2.58 0.64
C GLU A 93 22.27 -3.01 2.05
N ASP A 94 21.71 -4.23 2.20
CA ASP A 94 21.16 -4.76 3.44
C ASP A 94 20.11 -3.85 4.13
N GLY A 95 19.62 -2.83 3.43
CA GLY A 95 18.56 -1.95 3.93
C GLY A 95 17.18 -2.60 3.77
N ASP A 96 16.23 -2.16 4.57
CA ASP A 96 14.87 -2.67 4.59
C ASP A 96 13.82 -1.56 4.62
N ILE A 97 12.77 -1.70 3.80
CA ILE A 97 11.59 -0.84 3.87
C ILE A 97 10.33 -1.65 4.08
N GLU A 98 9.56 -1.26 5.09
CA GLU A 98 8.23 -1.81 5.37
C GLU A 98 7.17 -0.74 5.13
N TRP A 99 6.28 -1.00 4.17
CA TRP A 99 5.09 -0.18 3.92
C TRP A 99 3.88 -0.79 4.58
N ILE A 100 3.15 0.01 5.36
CA ILE A 100 1.84 -0.35 5.90
C ILE A 100 0.84 0.69 5.43
N SER A 101 -0.19 0.28 4.71
CA SER A 101 -1.15 1.17 4.08
C SER A 101 -2.59 0.80 4.42
N GLY A 102 -3.34 1.76 4.97
CA GLY A 102 -4.78 1.67 5.18
C GLY A 102 -5.52 2.72 4.38
N SER A 103 -6.38 2.31 3.43
CA SER A 103 -7.16 3.20 2.56
C SER A 103 -8.65 3.03 2.85
N PHE A 104 -9.24 4.03 3.53
CA PHE A 104 -10.61 3.98 4.07
C PHE A 104 -11.50 5.15 3.66
N GLY A 105 -11.09 5.97 2.78
CA GLY A 105 -11.83 7.17 2.41
C GLY A 105 -11.77 7.43 0.92
N SER A 106 -11.98 8.69 0.55
CA SER A 106 -11.96 9.21 -0.81
C SER A 106 -13.16 8.80 -1.67
N HIS A 107 -13.47 9.61 -2.66
CA HIS A 107 -14.31 9.25 -3.80
C HIS A 107 -13.50 8.44 -4.82
N VAL A 108 -12.33 8.97 -5.16
CA VAL A 108 -11.33 8.32 -6.01
C VAL A 108 -9.99 8.36 -5.29
N GLY A 109 -9.34 7.22 -5.17
CA GLY A 109 -8.01 7.09 -4.59
C GLY A 109 -7.07 6.35 -5.52
N TYR A 110 -5.87 6.92 -5.74
CA TYR A 110 -4.75 6.27 -6.41
C TYR A 110 -3.54 6.27 -5.49
N LEU A 111 -3.11 5.09 -5.07
CA LEU A 111 -1.95 4.94 -4.18
C LEU A 111 -1.10 3.74 -4.59
N TYR A 112 0.08 4.03 -5.15
CA TYR A 112 1.03 3.01 -5.62
C TYR A 112 2.44 3.30 -5.12
N PRO A 113 2.78 2.96 -3.87
CA PRO A 113 4.15 3.06 -3.42
C PRO A 113 5.08 2.18 -4.27
N MET A 114 6.24 2.71 -4.57
CA MET A 114 7.27 2.01 -5.32
C MET A 114 8.53 1.86 -4.50
N SER A 115 9.06 0.63 -4.40
CA SER A 115 10.37 0.34 -3.84
C SER A 115 11.37 0.02 -4.94
N ILE A 116 12.52 0.69 -4.93
CA ILE A 116 13.69 0.36 -5.75
C ILE A 116 14.73 -0.28 -4.84
N LEU A 117 14.90 -1.59 -4.94
CA LEU A 117 15.90 -2.35 -4.20
C LEU A 117 17.24 -2.25 -4.93
N ALA A 118 17.97 -1.19 -4.64
CA ALA A 118 19.17 -0.78 -5.37
C ALA A 118 20.46 -1.39 -4.83
N GLY A 119 20.46 -1.81 -3.56
CA GLY A 119 21.58 -2.45 -2.92
C GLY A 119 21.40 -3.97 -2.81
N ARG A 120 22.52 -4.72 -2.79
CA ARG A 120 22.51 -6.16 -2.57
C ARG A 120 21.79 -6.50 -1.26
N LYS A 121 20.98 -7.56 -1.25
CA LYS A 121 20.20 -8.05 -0.10
C LYS A 121 19.23 -7.03 0.49
N SER A 122 18.95 -5.93 -0.19
CA SER A 122 17.91 -5.02 0.28
C SER A 122 16.54 -5.67 0.18
N THR A 123 15.64 -5.28 1.09
CA THR A 123 14.31 -5.90 1.24
C THR A 123 13.20 -4.87 1.21
N SER A 124 12.01 -5.31 0.82
CA SER A 124 10.79 -4.50 0.88
C SER A 124 9.60 -5.37 1.24
N SER A 125 8.83 -4.95 2.21
CA SER A 125 7.50 -5.51 2.47
C SER A 125 6.41 -4.46 2.26
N PHE A 126 5.26 -4.89 1.75
CA PHE A 126 4.07 -4.06 1.59
C PHE A 126 2.86 -4.79 2.17
N THR A 127 2.23 -4.18 3.16
CA THR A 127 0.95 -4.65 3.70
C THR A 127 -0.12 -3.59 3.45
N GLY A 128 -1.13 -3.94 2.65
CA GLY A 128 -2.21 -3.03 2.27
C GLY A 128 -3.57 -3.51 2.75
N ILE A 129 -4.36 -2.60 3.32
CA ILE A 129 -5.76 -2.84 3.66
C ILE A 129 -6.60 -1.78 2.97
N THR A 130 -7.63 -2.20 2.22
CA THR A 130 -8.52 -1.29 1.49
C THR A 130 -9.97 -1.63 1.80
N PHE A 131 -10.77 -0.60 2.07
CA PHE A 131 -12.23 -0.72 2.18
C PHE A 131 -12.91 0.27 1.25
N ALA A 132 -13.59 -0.24 0.24
CA ALA A 132 -14.34 0.56 -0.73
C ALA A 132 -15.85 0.41 -0.48
N GLY A 133 -16.48 1.47 -0.03
CA GLY A 133 -17.94 1.54 0.16
C GLY A 133 -18.66 2.28 -0.97
N ALA A 134 -19.96 2.54 -0.78
CA ALA A 134 -20.78 3.23 -1.77
C ALA A 134 -20.15 4.52 -2.31
N GLY A 135 -20.05 4.62 -3.63
CA GLY A 135 -19.52 5.79 -4.34
C GLY A 135 -18.00 5.94 -4.28
N GLN A 136 -17.27 4.92 -3.85
CA GLN A 136 -15.82 4.92 -3.78
C GLN A 136 -15.21 4.08 -4.90
N ASN A 137 -14.14 4.59 -5.49
CA ASN A 137 -13.30 3.88 -6.45
C ASN A 137 -11.84 3.99 -5.97
N LEU A 138 -11.35 2.93 -5.35
CA LEU A 138 -10.02 2.88 -4.75
C LEU A 138 -9.12 1.97 -5.57
N ASP A 139 -8.20 2.56 -6.31
CA ASP A 139 -7.22 1.87 -7.12
C ASP A 139 -5.87 1.93 -6.40
N THR A 140 -5.50 0.86 -5.76
CA THR A 140 -4.33 0.76 -4.88
C THR A 140 -3.39 -0.34 -5.35
N GLY A 141 -2.18 -0.34 -4.83
CA GLY A 141 -1.24 -1.38 -5.18
C GLY A 141 0.19 -1.01 -4.81
N CYS A 142 1.14 -1.70 -5.43
CA CYS A 142 2.54 -1.38 -5.24
C CYS A 142 3.38 -1.78 -6.45
N LYS A 143 4.55 -1.18 -6.55
CA LYS A 143 5.58 -1.57 -7.51
C LYS A 143 6.88 -1.87 -6.79
N VAL A 144 7.51 -3.00 -7.12
CA VAL A 144 8.84 -3.32 -6.62
C VAL A 144 9.78 -3.53 -7.80
N VAL A 145 10.92 -2.86 -7.75
CA VAL A 145 12.01 -3.01 -8.71
C VAL A 145 13.19 -3.67 -8.02
N LEU A 146 13.39 -4.95 -8.30
CA LEU A 146 14.56 -5.72 -7.88
C LEU A 146 15.73 -5.33 -8.79
N ASN A 147 16.67 -4.53 -8.29
CA ASN A 147 17.73 -3.93 -9.11
C ASN A 147 19.15 -4.24 -8.59
N ALA A 148 19.26 -5.21 -7.71
CA ALA A 148 20.53 -5.71 -7.19
C ALA A 148 20.39 -7.22 -6.87
N PRO A 149 21.51 -7.95 -6.69
CA PRO A 149 21.46 -9.37 -6.37
C PRO A 149 20.87 -9.66 -4.99
N GLU A 150 20.25 -10.82 -4.86
CA GLU A 150 19.75 -11.37 -3.59
C GLU A 150 18.71 -10.45 -2.90
N THR A 151 18.02 -9.60 -3.65
CA THR A 151 16.96 -8.74 -3.10
C THR A 151 15.68 -9.53 -2.86
N SER A 152 14.85 -9.09 -1.92
CA SER A 152 13.63 -9.79 -1.56
C SER A 152 12.45 -8.83 -1.40
N ALA A 153 11.25 -9.25 -1.85
CA ALA A 153 10.03 -8.48 -1.67
C ALA A 153 8.85 -9.37 -1.28
N THR A 154 8.04 -8.88 -0.36
CA THR A 154 6.77 -9.49 0.02
C THR A 154 5.65 -8.46 -0.09
N VAL A 155 4.58 -8.83 -0.76
CA VAL A 155 3.40 -7.98 -0.94
C VAL A 155 2.17 -8.73 -0.47
N GLU A 156 1.50 -8.20 0.55
CA GLU A 156 0.25 -8.74 1.07
C GLU A 156 -0.83 -7.67 1.06
N THR A 157 -1.98 -7.99 0.45
CA THR A 157 -3.09 -7.07 0.43
C THR A 157 -4.40 -7.75 0.78
N LYS A 158 -5.22 -7.03 1.54
CA LYS A 158 -6.57 -7.44 1.88
C LYS A 158 -7.52 -6.30 1.56
N GLY A 159 -8.59 -6.63 0.86
CA GLY A 159 -9.56 -5.64 0.47
C GLY A 159 -10.99 -6.09 0.69
N ILE A 160 -11.85 -5.13 1.02
CA ILE A 160 -13.28 -5.35 1.16
C ILE A 160 -14.00 -4.31 0.31
N SER A 161 -14.98 -4.74 -0.47
CA SER A 161 -15.90 -3.85 -1.17
C SER A 161 -17.35 -4.11 -0.77
N LYS A 162 -18.11 -3.02 -0.54
CA LYS A 162 -19.50 -3.05 -0.08
C LYS A 162 -20.32 -1.95 -0.73
N SER A 163 -21.62 -2.21 -0.93
CA SER A 163 -22.62 -1.23 -1.40
C SER A 163 -22.25 -0.57 -2.73
N GLY A 164 -21.77 -1.36 -3.69
CA GLY A 164 -21.33 -0.89 -5.00
C GLY A 164 -19.97 -0.20 -5.02
N GLY A 165 -19.18 -0.33 -3.96
CA GLY A 165 -17.79 0.15 -3.94
C GLY A 165 -16.92 -0.59 -4.95
N ILE A 166 -15.97 0.11 -5.55
CA ILE A 166 -15.03 -0.44 -6.53
C ILE A 166 -13.63 -0.41 -5.91
N GLN A 167 -13.00 -1.56 -5.92
CA GLN A 167 -11.62 -1.75 -5.47
C GLN A 167 -10.82 -2.34 -6.62
N THR A 168 -9.66 -1.78 -6.89
CA THR A 168 -8.67 -2.34 -7.82
C THR A 168 -7.34 -2.48 -7.10
N PHE A 169 -6.74 -3.66 -7.16
CA PHE A 169 -5.38 -3.88 -6.71
C PHE A 169 -4.45 -4.08 -7.91
N ARG A 170 -3.38 -3.27 -8.00
CA ARG A 170 -2.35 -3.41 -9.03
C ARG A 170 -1.00 -3.72 -8.40
N SER A 171 -0.40 -4.84 -8.77
CA SER A 171 0.98 -5.14 -8.41
C SER A 171 1.88 -5.10 -9.63
N SER A 172 3.09 -4.60 -9.45
CA SER A 172 4.11 -4.63 -10.50
C SER A 172 5.45 -5.05 -9.92
N ILE A 173 5.95 -6.21 -10.35
CA ILE A 173 7.28 -6.69 -9.98
C ILE A 173 8.18 -6.60 -11.21
N VAL A 174 9.29 -5.89 -11.07
CA VAL A 174 10.31 -5.75 -12.12
C VAL A 174 11.62 -6.34 -11.61
N ALA A 175 12.09 -7.43 -12.20
CA ALA A 175 13.41 -7.99 -11.92
C ALA A 175 14.35 -7.60 -13.05
N THR A 176 15.24 -6.62 -12.80
CA THR A 176 16.22 -6.19 -13.78
C THR A 176 17.28 -7.28 -14.00
N PRO A 177 18.11 -7.22 -15.07
CA PRO A 177 19.20 -8.18 -15.26
C PRO A 177 20.19 -8.30 -14.09
N LYS A 178 20.18 -7.34 -13.17
CA LYS A 178 21.04 -7.32 -11.97
C LYS A 178 20.46 -8.10 -10.78
N ALA A 179 19.22 -8.54 -10.84
CA ALA A 179 18.48 -9.13 -9.72
C ALA A 179 18.72 -10.64 -9.55
N GLU A 180 19.91 -11.13 -9.81
CA GLU A 180 20.23 -12.55 -9.66
C GLU A 180 20.01 -13.02 -8.22
N GLY A 181 19.40 -14.20 -8.05
CA GLY A 181 19.11 -14.79 -6.75
C GLY A 181 18.01 -14.07 -5.95
N SER A 182 17.29 -13.15 -6.57
CA SER A 182 16.23 -12.38 -5.90
C SER A 182 14.92 -13.14 -5.82
N LYS A 183 14.06 -12.73 -4.86
CA LYS A 183 12.75 -13.34 -4.60
C LYS A 183 11.67 -12.29 -4.49
N ALA A 184 10.45 -12.61 -4.94
CA ALA A 184 9.29 -11.77 -4.67
C ALA A 184 8.02 -12.61 -4.57
N THR A 185 7.18 -12.33 -3.59
CA THR A 185 5.89 -12.97 -3.41
C THR A 185 4.80 -11.90 -3.33
N VAL A 186 3.73 -12.09 -4.08
CA VAL A 186 2.54 -11.23 -4.04
C VAL A 186 1.34 -12.08 -3.66
N SER A 187 0.66 -11.71 -2.57
CA SER A 187 -0.60 -12.31 -2.14
C SER A 187 -1.69 -11.25 -2.05
N CYS A 188 -2.80 -11.47 -2.74
CA CYS A 188 -3.94 -10.57 -2.76
C CYS A 188 -5.21 -11.31 -2.37
N GLN A 189 -5.91 -10.80 -1.37
CA GLN A 189 -7.20 -11.34 -0.93
C GLN A 189 -8.25 -10.24 -0.98
N SER A 190 -9.36 -10.50 -1.66
CA SER A 190 -10.46 -9.54 -1.79
C SER A 190 -11.80 -10.19 -1.51
N LEU A 191 -12.62 -9.52 -0.71
CA LEU A 191 -13.96 -9.93 -0.33
C LEU A 191 -14.97 -8.90 -0.84
N MET A 192 -15.95 -9.35 -1.60
CA MET A 192 -17.14 -8.57 -1.98
C MET A 192 -18.30 -8.96 -1.09
N LEU A 193 -18.93 -7.99 -0.44
CA LEU A 193 -20.03 -8.22 0.50
C LEU A 193 -21.42 -8.16 -0.15
N ASP A 194 -21.50 -7.83 -1.45
CA ASP A 194 -22.76 -7.75 -2.23
C ASP A 194 -22.51 -7.91 -3.72
N ASP A 195 -23.60 -8.00 -4.50
CA ASP A 195 -23.58 -8.21 -5.95
C ASP A 195 -23.25 -6.96 -6.77
N GLN A 196 -23.34 -5.78 -6.18
CA GLN A 196 -23.08 -4.51 -6.83
C GLN A 196 -21.62 -4.07 -6.72
N SER A 197 -20.92 -4.62 -5.75
CA SER A 197 -19.52 -4.30 -5.49
C SER A 197 -18.58 -4.99 -6.46
N ARG A 198 -17.44 -4.36 -6.71
CA ARG A 198 -16.45 -4.85 -7.66
C ARG A 198 -15.05 -4.90 -7.03
N SER A 199 -14.33 -5.97 -7.33
CA SER A 199 -12.91 -6.12 -7.00
C SER A 199 -12.14 -6.62 -8.20
N ASP A 200 -11.13 -5.87 -8.62
CA ASP A 200 -10.22 -6.22 -9.71
C ASP A 200 -8.80 -6.44 -9.18
N THR A 201 -8.10 -7.43 -9.74
CA THR A 201 -6.67 -7.64 -9.48
C THR A 201 -5.91 -7.64 -10.79
N ILE A 202 -4.91 -6.76 -10.92
CA ILE A 202 -4.15 -6.55 -12.15
C ILE A 202 -2.66 -6.72 -11.85
N PRO A 203 -2.15 -7.96 -11.91
CA PRO A 203 -0.71 -8.22 -11.73
C PRO A 203 0.08 -7.90 -12.99
N ALA A 204 1.29 -7.38 -12.82
CA ALA A 204 2.27 -7.19 -13.87
C ALA A 204 3.64 -7.70 -13.42
N MET A 205 4.29 -8.49 -14.26
CA MET A 205 5.63 -9.02 -13.99
C MET A 205 6.54 -8.80 -15.21
N ASP A 206 7.68 -8.15 -14.99
CA ASP A 206 8.73 -7.96 -15.99
C ASP A 206 10.03 -8.58 -15.45
N ILE A 207 10.28 -9.82 -15.83
CA ILE A 207 11.38 -10.63 -15.28
C ILE A 207 12.47 -10.75 -16.34
N ARG A 208 13.60 -10.06 -16.13
CA ARG A 208 14.75 -10.07 -17.03
C ARG A 208 16.00 -10.71 -16.41
N ALA A 209 15.96 -11.03 -15.10
CA ALA A 209 17.04 -11.70 -14.40
C ALA A 209 16.95 -13.21 -14.55
N LYS A 210 18.08 -13.90 -14.35
CA LYS A 210 18.17 -15.36 -14.20
C LYS A 210 18.11 -15.73 -12.71
N ASN A 211 17.73 -16.99 -12.42
CA ASN A 211 17.74 -17.55 -11.06
C ASN A 211 16.94 -16.70 -10.05
N VAL A 212 15.72 -16.32 -10.39
CA VAL A 212 14.80 -15.60 -9.51
C VAL A 212 13.61 -16.49 -9.15
N ASP A 213 13.06 -16.27 -7.95
CA ASP A 213 11.85 -16.93 -7.46
C ASP A 213 10.77 -15.87 -7.26
N ILE A 214 9.82 -15.79 -8.20
CA ILE A 214 8.78 -14.75 -8.19
C ILE A 214 7.42 -15.41 -8.38
N GLY A 215 6.54 -15.23 -7.39
CA GLY A 215 5.19 -15.77 -7.37
C GLY A 215 4.10 -14.73 -7.15
N HIS A 216 2.91 -15.01 -7.68
CA HIS A 216 1.70 -14.23 -7.43
C HIS A 216 0.53 -15.17 -7.15
N GLU A 217 -0.18 -14.88 -6.06
CA GLU A 217 -1.41 -15.56 -5.67
C GLU A 217 -2.53 -14.52 -5.45
N ALA A 218 -3.72 -14.80 -5.96
CA ALA A 218 -4.88 -13.96 -5.74
C ALA A 218 -6.11 -14.80 -5.40
N THR A 219 -6.83 -14.38 -4.36
CA THR A 219 -8.11 -14.95 -3.99
C THR A 219 -9.15 -13.82 -3.96
N ILE A 220 -10.14 -13.91 -4.84
CA ILE A 220 -11.24 -12.96 -4.94
C ILE A 220 -12.54 -13.73 -4.83
N GLY A 221 -13.41 -13.34 -3.92
CA GLY A 221 -14.64 -14.07 -3.72
C GLY A 221 -15.68 -13.34 -2.86
N ARG A 222 -16.77 -14.07 -2.65
CA ARG A 222 -17.84 -13.75 -1.69
C ARG A 222 -17.89 -14.86 -0.65
N ILE A 223 -18.53 -14.56 0.46
CA ILE A 223 -18.92 -15.62 1.40
C ILE A 223 -20.06 -16.41 0.72
N GLY A 224 -19.86 -17.71 0.55
CA GLY A 224 -20.88 -18.57 -0.07
C GLY A 224 -22.12 -18.69 0.83
N ASP A 225 -23.28 -18.81 0.20
CA ASP A 225 -24.59 -18.87 0.87
C ASP A 225 -24.66 -20.00 1.90
N ASP A 226 -23.97 -21.10 1.68
CA ASP A 226 -23.86 -22.23 2.61
C ASP A 226 -23.17 -21.84 3.94
N LYS A 227 -22.14 -20.99 3.87
CA LYS A 227 -21.45 -20.46 5.04
C LYS A 227 -22.28 -19.41 5.76
N VAL A 228 -22.94 -18.54 5.02
CA VAL A 228 -23.88 -17.55 5.59
C VAL A 228 -24.99 -18.28 6.32
N PHE A 229 -25.62 -19.27 5.67
CA PHE A 229 -26.66 -20.09 6.29
C PHE A 229 -26.18 -20.81 7.57
N TYR A 230 -24.97 -21.37 7.53
CA TYR A 230 -24.39 -22.01 8.70
C TYR A 230 -24.22 -21.03 9.86
N LEU A 231 -23.71 -19.82 9.63
CA LEU A 231 -23.54 -18.77 10.65
C LEU A 231 -24.90 -18.31 11.18
N MET A 232 -25.90 -18.10 10.31
CA MET A 232 -27.24 -17.74 10.69
C MET A 232 -27.91 -18.82 11.55
N SER A 233 -27.68 -20.10 11.26
CA SER A 233 -28.17 -21.20 12.08
C SER A 233 -27.56 -21.25 13.50
N ARG A 234 -26.45 -20.52 13.72
CA ARG A 234 -25.78 -20.36 15.01
C ARG A 234 -26.09 -19.04 15.70
N GLY A 235 -27.05 -18.25 15.15
CA GLY A 235 -27.52 -17.01 15.74
C GLY A 235 -26.77 -15.75 15.34
N VAL A 236 -25.87 -15.83 14.34
CA VAL A 236 -25.23 -14.66 13.70
C VAL A 236 -26.16 -14.15 12.62
N SER A 237 -26.46 -12.86 12.57
CA SER A 237 -27.27 -12.30 11.48
C SER A 237 -26.47 -12.20 10.18
N GLU A 238 -27.14 -12.10 9.03
CA GLU A 238 -26.49 -11.96 7.75
C GLU A 238 -25.65 -10.65 7.66
N GLU A 239 -26.06 -9.63 8.41
CA GLU A 239 -25.36 -8.34 8.44
C GLU A 239 -24.10 -8.34 9.32
N GLU A 240 -24.03 -9.24 10.29
CA GLU A 240 -22.87 -9.45 11.18
C GLU A 240 -21.81 -10.34 10.52
#